data_469849a9a37717c84899d20c053eaf5e
#
_entry.id   469849a9a37717c84899d20c053eaf5e
#
_cell.length_a   1.000
_cell.length_b   1.000
_cell.length_c   1.000
_cell.angle_alpha   90.00
_cell.angle_beta   90.00
_cell.angle_gamma   90.00
#
_symmetry.space_group_name_H-M   'P 1'
#
loop_
_entity.id
_entity.type
_entity.pdbx_description
1 polymer ?
#
loop_
_entity_poly.entity_id
_entity_poly.type
_entity_poly.pdbx_seq_one_letter_code
_entity_poly.pdbx_strand_id
1 'polypeptide(L)'
;MRMPRFFGQLWFTFLLFAVSAGVHAQQSTPPKDSPAPAPLARLTIEVTGGDTNKPIENASVYVKTEEERLIKDKKTEQNVKTNMQGVAHLPQPPVGRVLIQVIAEGWKPYGRWYDINDPKQVIKIHLERPPKWY
;
A
#
# COMPACT_ATOMS: atom_id res chain seq x y z
N MET A 1 44.49 56.37 59.19
CA MET A 1 43.98 56.30 60.57
C MET A 1 42.48 56.00 60.53
N ARG A 2 42.08 54.87 61.12
CA ARG A 2 40.71 54.44 61.43
C ARG A 2 39.72 54.20 60.27
N MET A 3 39.54 52.97 59.97
CA MET A 3 38.32 52.40 59.38
C MET A 3 37.09 52.59 60.26
N PRO A 4 35.91 52.64 59.67
CA PRO A 4 34.85 51.84 60.22
C PRO A 4 34.27 50.86 59.18
N ARG A 5 34.10 49.68 59.68
CA ARG A 5 33.40 48.58 59.16
C ARG A 5 31.92 48.91 58.99
N PHE A 6 31.40 48.81 57.77
CA PHE A 6 29.97 48.71 57.60
C PHE A 6 29.62 47.28 57.11
N PHE A 7 29.04 46.59 58.02
CA PHE A 7 28.35 45.35 57.83
C PHE A 7 27.07 45.67 57.03
N GLY A 8 27.05 45.28 55.76
CA GLY A 8 25.84 45.26 54.92
C GLY A 8 25.42 43.84 54.72
N GLN A 9 24.51 43.43 55.55
CA GLN A 9 23.89 42.10 55.49
C GLN A 9 22.90 42.09 54.33
N LEU A 10 23.30 41.52 53.17
CA LEU A 10 22.44 41.37 52.04
C LEU A 10 21.70 40.03 52.17
N TRP A 11 20.48 40.14 52.55
CA TRP A 11 19.56 39.01 52.52
C TRP A 11 19.25 38.66 51.08
N PHE A 12 19.85 37.58 50.57
CA PHE A 12 19.45 36.96 49.35
C PHE A 12 18.24 36.07 49.64
N THR A 13 17.05 36.57 49.40
CA THR A 13 15.85 35.79 49.28
C THR A 13 15.91 35.03 47.98
N PHE A 14 16.23 33.73 48.08
CA PHE A 14 16.17 32.78 46.99
C PHE A 14 14.70 32.50 46.71
N LEU A 15 14.14 33.19 45.71
CA LEU A 15 12.81 32.90 45.20
C LEU A 15 12.90 31.70 44.28
N LEU A 16 12.51 30.55 44.80
CA LEU A 16 12.45 29.30 44.06
C LEU A 16 11.27 29.39 43.10
N PHE A 17 11.50 29.79 41.85
CA PHE A 17 10.53 29.68 40.79
C PHE A 17 10.50 28.18 40.33
N ALA A 18 9.52 27.42 40.82
CA ALA A 18 9.17 26.15 40.28
C ALA A 18 8.53 26.36 38.90
N VAL A 19 9.33 26.28 37.86
CA VAL A 19 8.84 26.21 36.50
C VAL A 19 8.30 24.75 36.31
N SER A 20 7.04 24.58 36.57
CA SER A 20 6.32 23.39 36.12
C SER A 20 6.21 23.44 34.59
N ALA A 21 7.15 22.78 33.93
CA ALA A 21 7.03 22.46 32.50
C ALA A 21 5.83 21.56 32.30
N GLY A 22 4.66 22.13 32.07
CA GLY A 22 3.51 21.42 31.53
C GLY A 22 3.85 20.93 30.15
N VAL A 23 4.18 19.65 30.05
CA VAL A 23 4.21 18.96 28.77
C VAL A 23 2.77 18.94 28.26
N HIS A 24 2.41 19.95 27.48
CA HIS A 24 1.21 19.89 26.67
C HIS A 24 1.54 18.92 25.54
N ALA A 25 1.17 17.66 25.73
CA ALA A 25 1.00 16.76 24.61
C ALA A 25 -0.07 17.38 23.71
N GLN A 26 0.38 18.08 22.68
CA GLN A 26 -0.51 18.46 21.58
C GLN A 26 -0.93 17.16 20.92
N GLN A 27 -2.03 16.60 21.39
CA GLN A 27 -2.83 15.69 20.59
C GLN A 27 -3.27 16.51 19.38
N SER A 28 -2.53 16.39 18.29
CA SER A 28 -2.98 16.82 17.00
C SER A 28 -4.15 15.89 16.62
N THR A 29 -5.35 16.27 17.08
CA THR A 29 -6.58 15.76 16.50
C THR A 29 -6.52 16.12 15.03
N PRO A 30 -6.56 15.14 14.12
CA PRO A 30 -6.64 15.45 12.70
C PRO A 30 -7.88 16.32 12.48
N PRO A 31 -7.80 17.36 11.65
CA PRO A 31 -8.94 18.22 11.40
C PRO A 31 -10.10 17.38 10.88
N LYS A 32 -11.24 17.50 11.54
CA LYS A 32 -12.46 16.74 11.33
C LYS A 32 -13.08 16.95 9.94
N ASP A 33 -12.52 17.86 9.17
CA ASP A 33 -12.99 18.27 7.83
C ASP A 33 -11.99 17.93 6.71
N SER A 34 -10.99 17.08 6.98
CA SER A 34 -10.20 16.51 5.90
C SER A 34 -11.10 15.50 5.18
N PRO A 35 -11.45 15.72 3.90
CA PRO A 35 -12.18 14.71 3.15
C PRO A 35 -11.39 13.41 3.23
N ALA A 36 -12.05 12.32 3.62
CA ALA A 36 -11.42 11.01 3.65
C ALA A 36 -10.73 10.81 2.31
N PRO A 37 -9.46 10.36 2.30
CA PRO A 37 -8.74 10.14 1.05
C PRO A 37 -9.63 9.30 0.15
N ALA A 38 -9.90 9.80 -1.06
CA ALA A 38 -10.71 9.08 -2.03
C ALA A 38 -10.17 7.66 -2.15
N PRO A 39 -11.02 6.64 -2.13
CA PRO A 39 -10.56 5.26 -2.24
C PRO A 39 -9.72 5.15 -3.49
N LEU A 40 -8.45 4.80 -3.33
CA LEU A 40 -7.52 4.61 -4.44
C LEU A 40 -8.19 3.67 -5.44
N ALA A 41 -8.29 4.12 -6.69
CA ALA A 41 -8.76 3.28 -7.77
C ALA A 41 -7.91 2.00 -7.79
N ARG A 42 -8.55 0.84 -7.74
CA ARG A 42 -7.89 -0.47 -7.69
C ARG A 42 -8.51 -1.38 -8.71
N LEU A 43 -7.70 -1.86 -9.63
CA LEU A 43 -8.11 -2.94 -10.50
C LEU A 43 -8.22 -4.22 -9.67
N THR A 44 -9.36 -4.89 -9.76
CA THR A 44 -9.60 -6.14 -9.05
C THR A 44 -9.52 -7.30 -10.04
N ILE A 45 -8.72 -8.31 -9.70
CA ILE A 45 -8.55 -9.52 -10.50
C ILE A 45 -9.00 -10.70 -9.65
N GLU A 46 -10.05 -11.39 -10.11
CA GLU A 46 -10.59 -12.59 -9.47
C GLU A 46 -10.10 -13.81 -10.23
N VAL A 47 -9.41 -14.72 -9.54
CA VAL A 47 -8.86 -15.94 -10.11
C VAL A 47 -9.57 -17.16 -9.53
N THR A 48 -10.21 -17.89 -10.40
CA THR A 48 -10.88 -19.16 -10.07
C THR A 48 -10.33 -20.29 -10.93
N GLY A 49 -10.61 -21.51 -10.58
CA GLY A 49 -10.18 -22.64 -11.41
C GLY A 49 -10.94 -23.94 -11.17
N GLY A 50 -10.80 -24.83 -12.12
CA GLY A 50 -11.43 -26.16 -12.12
C GLY A 50 -12.94 -26.12 -12.33
N ASP A 51 -13.56 -27.28 -12.39
CA ASP A 51 -14.98 -27.43 -12.72
C ASP A 51 -15.94 -26.78 -11.73
N THR A 52 -15.47 -26.55 -10.49
CA THR A 52 -16.26 -25.95 -9.41
C THR A 52 -15.98 -24.47 -9.19
N ASN A 53 -15.23 -23.80 -10.06
CA ASN A 53 -14.86 -22.40 -9.95
C ASN A 53 -14.32 -22.02 -8.56
N LYS A 54 -13.47 -22.86 -7.98
CA LYS A 54 -12.86 -22.58 -6.68
C LYS A 54 -11.90 -21.39 -6.77
N PRO A 55 -11.91 -20.51 -5.78
CA PRO A 55 -10.92 -19.45 -5.71
C PRO A 55 -9.50 -20.03 -5.61
N ILE A 56 -8.56 -19.43 -6.33
CA ILE A 56 -7.16 -19.86 -6.32
C ILE A 56 -6.36 -18.86 -5.49
N GLU A 57 -5.91 -19.32 -4.34
CA GLU A 57 -5.05 -18.60 -3.45
C GLU A 57 -3.59 -18.61 -3.93
N ASN A 58 -2.85 -17.56 -3.59
CA ASN A 58 -1.41 -17.45 -3.85
C ASN A 58 -0.99 -17.54 -5.34
N ALA A 59 -1.93 -17.30 -6.25
CA ALA A 59 -1.60 -17.15 -7.66
C ALA A 59 -0.84 -15.86 -7.91
N SER A 60 0.25 -15.94 -8.67
CA SER A 60 1.03 -14.77 -9.09
C SER A 60 0.39 -14.13 -10.31
N VAL A 61 -0.01 -12.88 -10.18
CA VAL A 61 -0.62 -12.10 -11.26
C VAL A 61 0.38 -11.05 -11.72
N TYR A 62 0.79 -11.15 -12.97
CA TYR A 62 1.72 -10.22 -13.64
C TYR A 62 0.93 -9.34 -14.59
N VAL A 63 1.11 -8.04 -14.48
CA VAL A 63 0.48 -7.06 -15.35
C VAL A 63 1.55 -6.26 -16.08
N LYS A 64 1.53 -6.31 -17.41
CA LYS A 64 2.47 -5.63 -18.32
C LYS A 64 1.73 -4.73 -19.28
N THR A 65 2.20 -3.50 -19.45
CA THR A 65 1.66 -2.61 -20.48
C THR A 65 2.29 -2.87 -21.86
N GLU A 66 1.60 -2.45 -22.92
CA GLU A 66 2.14 -2.58 -24.28
C GLU A 66 3.41 -1.72 -24.48
N GLU A 67 3.47 -0.55 -23.88
CA GLU A 67 4.62 0.35 -23.94
C GLU A 67 5.87 -0.24 -23.28
N GLU A 68 5.70 -0.94 -22.17
CA GLU A 68 6.80 -1.59 -21.46
C GLU A 68 7.43 -2.74 -22.27
N ARG A 69 6.68 -3.33 -23.18
CA ARG A 69 7.17 -4.40 -24.04
C ARG A 69 8.09 -3.88 -25.15
N LEU A 70 7.90 -2.65 -25.59
CA LEU A 70 8.68 -2.02 -26.66
C LEU A 70 9.97 -1.37 -26.14
N ILE A 71 9.98 -0.94 -24.87
CA ILE A 71 11.12 -0.27 -24.23
C ILE A 71 11.77 -1.27 -23.28
N LYS A 72 12.87 -1.90 -23.70
CA LYS A 72 13.60 -2.92 -22.92
C LYS A 72 14.12 -2.43 -21.55
N ASP A 73 14.19 -1.14 -21.31
CA ASP A 73 14.85 -0.57 -20.13
C ASP A 73 13.92 -0.07 -19.02
N LYS A 74 12.60 -0.08 -19.20
CA LYS A 74 11.62 0.22 -18.14
C LYS A 74 10.75 -1.00 -17.84
N LYS A 75 11.28 -1.90 -17.02
CA LYS A 75 10.51 -3.01 -16.44
C LYS A 75 9.62 -2.49 -15.32
N THR A 76 8.50 -1.90 -15.64
CA THR A 76 7.44 -1.63 -14.65
C THR A 76 6.42 -2.77 -14.68
N GLU A 77 6.91 -3.98 -14.53
CA GLU A 77 6.06 -5.15 -14.33
C GLU A 77 5.48 -5.10 -12.92
N GLN A 78 4.16 -5.04 -12.82
CA GLN A 78 3.49 -5.14 -11.55
C GLN A 78 3.15 -6.61 -11.27
N ASN A 79 3.57 -7.09 -10.10
CA ASN A 79 3.28 -8.44 -9.64
C ASN A 79 2.51 -8.36 -8.32
N VAL A 80 1.35 -8.99 -8.28
CA VAL A 80 0.52 -9.13 -7.07
C VAL A 80 0.10 -10.58 -6.90
N LYS A 81 -0.18 -10.98 -5.67
CA LYS A 81 -0.67 -12.33 -5.36
C LYS A 81 -2.14 -12.30 -4.97
N THR A 82 -2.85 -13.35 -5.33
CA THR A 82 -4.24 -13.55 -4.89
C THR A 82 -4.30 -13.94 -3.41
N ASN A 83 -5.32 -13.45 -2.73
CA ASN A 83 -5.63 -13.82 -1.35
C ASN A 83 -6.39 -15.15 -1.26
N MET A 84 -6.84 -15.53 -0.08
CA MET A 84 -7.62 -16.75 0.18
C MET A 84 -8.94 -16.82 -0.62
N GLN A 85 -9.50 -15.67 -0.99
CA GLN A 85 -10.70 -15.59 -1.83
C GLN A 85 -10.37 -15.60 -3.34
N GLY A 86 -9.11 -15.79 -3.72
CA GLY A 86 -8.66 -15.76 -5.10
C GLY A 86 -8.64 -14.36 -5.72
N VAL A 87 -8.61 -13.31 -4.89
CA VAL A 87 -8.70 -11.92 -5.34
C VAL A 87 -7.34 -11.24 -5.20
N ALA A 88 -6.92 -10.55 -6.25
CA ALA A 88 -5.77 -9.65 -6.25
C ALA A 88 -6.20 -8.21 -6.54
N HIS A 89 -5.60 -7.26 -5.86
CA HIS A 89 -5.82 -5.84 -6.05
C HIS A 89 -4.56 -5.17 -6.57
N LEU A 90 -4.66 -4.54 -7.72
CA LEU A 90 -3.58 -3.76 -8.29
C LEU A 90 -3.73 -2.30 -7.84
N PRO A 91 -2.82 -1.77 -7.00
CA PRO A 91 -3.00 -0.45 -6.38
C PRO A 91 -2.89 0.72 -7.36
N GLN A 92 -2.18 0.54 -8.45
CA GLN A 92 -2.00 1.53 -9.51
C GLN A 92 -2.26 0.88 -10.86
N PRO A 93 -3.53 0.70 -11.23
CA PRO A 93 -3.86 0.04 -12.49
C PRO A 93 -3.40 0.89 -13.66
N PRO A 94 -2.68 0.29 -14.61
CA PRO A 94 -2.41 0.94 -15.88
C PRO A 94 -3.72 1.12 -16.65
N VAL A 95 -3.86 2.23 -17.35
CA VAL A 95 -4.96 2.49 -18.28
C VAL A 95 -4.51 2.11 -19.68
N GLY A 96 -5.40 1.52 -20.46
CA GLY A 96 -5.12 1.09 -21.81
C GLY A 96 -4.96 -0.42 -21.95
N ARG A 97 -4.23 -0.85 -22.97
CA ARG A 97 -4.05 -2.27 -23.27
C ARG A 97 -2.95 -2.90 -22.43
N VAL A 98 -3.31 -3.94 -21.70
CA VAL A 98 -2.41 -4.64 -20.78
C VAL A 98 -2.43 -6.15 -21.01
N LEU A 99 -1.27 -6.77 -20.84
CA LEU A 99 -1.14 -8.22 -20.78
C LEU A 99 -1.24 -8.66 -19.32
N ILE A 100 -2.24 -9.46 -18.99
CA ILE A 100 -2.37 -10.09 -17.68
C ILE A 100 -1.97 -11.55 -17.79
N GLN A 101 -0.96 -11.93 -17.03
CA GLN A 101 -0.51 -13.33 -16.91
C GLN A 101 -0.74 -13.82 -15.50
N VAL A 102 -1.26 -15.04 -15.36
CA VAL A 102 -1.49 -15.66 -14.06
C VAL A 102 -0.78 -17.00 -14.02
N ILE A 103 0.02 -17.18 -12.97
CA ILE A 103 0.76 -18.41 -12.70
C ILE A 103 0.39 -18.90 -11.31
N ALA A 104 -0.11 -20.11 -11.22
CA ALA A 104 -0.42 -20.77 -9.96
C ALA A 104 0.06 -22.22 -10.00
N GLU A 105 0.52 -22.73 -8.86
CA GLU A 105 1.01 -24.09 -8.73
C GLU A 105 -0.11 -25.10 -9.00
N GLY A 106 0.16 -26.08 -9.86
CA GLY A 106 -0.81 -27.10 -10.25
C GLY A 106 -1.86 -26.67 -11.28
N TRP A 107 -1.71 -25.46 -11.83
CA TRP A 107 -2.61 -24.90 -12.84
C TRP A 107 -1.85 -24.55 -14.12
N LYS A 108 -2.57 -24.61 -15.23
CA LYS A 108 -2.05 -24.18 -16.52
C LYS A 108 -1.82 -22.67 -16.52
N PRO A 109 -0.65 -22.17 -16.95
CA PRO A 109 -0.40 -20.74 -17.06
C PRO A 109 -1.44 -20.05 -17.94
N TYR A 110 -1.91 -18.90 -17.51
CA TYR A 110 -2.87 -18.08 -18.25
C TYR A 110 -2.20 -16.80 -18.72
N GLY A 111 -2.56 -16.32 -19.90
CA GLY A 111 -2.10 -15.03 -20.41
C GLY A 111 -3.04 -14.50 -21.48
N ARG A 112 -3.55 -13.28 -21.26
CA ARG A 112 -4.44 -12.62 -22.22
C ARG A 112 -4.30 -11.11 -22.14
N TRP A 113 -4.55 -10.45 -23.27
CA TRP A 113 -4.66 -9.01 -23.37
C TRP A 113 -6.03 -8.52 -22.93
N TYR A 114 -6.03 -7.42 -22.18
CA TYR A 114 -7.23 -6.73 -21.70
C TYR A 114 -7.12 -5.24 -21.96
N ASP A 115 -8.26 -4.61 -22.23
CA ASP A 115 -8.36 -3.16 -22.32
C ASP A 115 -8.91 -2.63 -20.99
N ILE A 116 -8.10 -1.86 -20.27
CA ILE A 116 -8.46 -1.27 -18.99
C ILE A 116 -8.94 0.15 -19.24
N ASN A 117 -10.24 0.35 -19.20
CA ASN A 117 -10.88 1.65 -19.39
C ASN A 117 -11.30 2.29 -18.07
N ASP A 118 -11.54 1.46 -17.04
CA ASP A 118 -11.91 1.89 -15.71
C ASP A 118 -10.92 1.31 -14.68
N PRO A 119 -10.26 2.19 -13.88
CA PRO A 119 -9.37 1.73 -12.82
C PRO A 119 -10.05 0.91 -11.72
N LYS A 120 -11.37 0.90 -11.65
CA LYS A 120 -12.17 0.07 -10.73
C LYS A 120 -12.72 -1.21 -11.38
N GLN A 121 -12.31 -1.52 -12.58
CA GLN A 121 -12.76 -2.69 -13.33
C GLN A 121 -12.45 -3.98 -12.58
N VAL A 122 -13.36 -4.95 -12.67
CA VAL A 122 -13.17 -6.31 -12.17
C VAL A 122 -12.91 -7.25 -13.34
N ILE A 123 -11.78 -7.94 -13.31
CA ILE A 123 -11.40 -8.93 -14.32
C ILE A 123 -11.51 -10.32 -13.70
N LYS A 124 -12.32 -11.18 -14.31
CA LYS A 124 -12.49 -12.56 -13.88
C LYS A 124 -11.67 -13.49 -14.77
N ILE A 125 -10.79 -14.27 -14.14
CA ILE A 125 -9.90 -15.21 -14.81
C ILE A 125 -10.20 -16.60 -14.29
N HIS A 126 -10.35 -17.53 -15.22
CA HIS A 126 -10.54 -18.95 -14.91
C HIS A 126 -9.32 -19.75 -15.38
N LEU A 127 -8.72 -20.52 -14.47
CA LEU A 127 -7.58 -21.38 -14.76
C LEU A 127 -8.02 -22.81 -14.97
N GLU A 128 -7.42 -23.45 -15.96
CA GLU A 128 -7.60 -24.86 -16.27
C GLU A 128 -6.51 -25.71 -15.62
N ARG A 129 -6.81 -26.94 -15.30
CA ARG A 129 -5.80 -27.91 -14.90
C ARG A 129 -5.00 -28.38 -16.11
N PRO A 130 -3.70 -28.63 -15.95
CA PRO A 130 -2.93 -29.26 -17.03
C PRO A 130 -3.49 -30.66 -17.34
N PRO A 131 -3.44 -31.09 -18.59
CA PRO A 131 -3.84 -32.43 -18.94
C PRO A 131 -3.00 -33.46 -18.17
N LYS A 132 -3.65 -34.52 -17.71
CA LYS A 132 -2.94 -35.64 -17.08
C LYS A 132 -2.27 -36.45 -18.20
N TRP A 133 -0.97 -36.46 -18.21
CA TRP A 133 -0.19 -37.37 -19.05
C TRP A 133 -0.03 -38.67 -18.28
N TYR A 134 -0.63 -39.75 -18.79
CA TYR A 134 -0.46 -41.09 -18.24
C TYR A 134 0.69 -41.80 -18.98
#